data_fb0a741a0783b61bd8b162213b556538
#
_entry.id   fb0a741a0783b61bd8b162213b556538
#
_cell.length_a   1.000
_cell.length_b   1.000
_cell.length_c   1.000
_cell.angle_alpha   90.00
_cell.angle_beta   90.00
_cell.angle_gamma   90.00
#
_symmetry.space_group_name_H-M   'P 1'
#
loop_
_entity.id
_entity.type
_entity.pdbx_description
1 polymer ?
#
loop_
_entity_poly.entity_id
_entity_poly.type
_entity_poly.pdbx_seq_one_letter_code
_entity_poly.pdbx_strand_id
1 'polypeptide(L)'
;MLFGDIVDGGMVYTDCGKIAVEEIHHTNQQREKDNIFISDYVIMPNHVHMIVNIVGTRLAVSVQPQFEAFSKPTKKSLSSVIRSYKSAVTNRIHRIEADGHGKPCPYIKVWQGRYYDHIIRDEQDFYKISEYIENNPSKWEEDRFYMKTEVKT
;
A
#
# COMPACT_ATOMS: atom_id res chain seq x y z
N MET A 1 -0.47 16.02 4.32
CA MET A 1 0.38 14.82 4.55
C MET A 1 1.01 14.34 3.25
N LEU A 2 1.82 13.23 3.24
CA LEU A 2 2.56 12.84 2.01
C LEU A 2 1.64 12.49 0.84
N PHE A 3 0.65 11.64 1.07
CA PHE A 3 -0.23 11.16 0.01
C PHE A 3 -1.47 12.00 -0.20
N GLY A 4 -1.82 12.88 0.73
CA GLY A 4 -2.99 13.75 0.65
C GLY A 4 -3.56 14.11 2.01
N ASP A 5 -4.78 14.62 1.99
CA ASP A 5 -5.54 15.00 3.17
C ASP A 5 -6.99 14.51 3.05
N ILE A 6 -7.66 14.31 4.18
CA ILE A 6 -9.08 13.96 4.20
C ILE A 6 -9.90 15.27 4.22
N VAL A 7 -10.81 15.41 3.28
CA VAL A 7 -11.76 16.52 3.18
C VAL A 7 -13.16 15.93 3.01
N ASP A 8 -14.06 16.31 3.88
CA ASP A 8 -15.47 15.85 3.87
C ASP A 8 -15.60 14.31 3.85
N GLY A 9 -14.72 13.63 4.60
CA GLY A 9 -14.68 12.15 4.68
C GLY A 9 -14.11 11.45 3.45
N GLY A 10 -13.61 12.19 2.47
CA GLY A 10 -12.98 11.66 1.26
C GLY A 10 -11.50 12.03 1.16
N MET A 11 -10.74 11.22 0.43
CA MET A 11 -9.31 11.44 0.23
C MET A 11 -9.05 12.42 -0.94
N VAL A 12 -8.35 13.51 -0.68
CA VAL A 12 -7.84 14.44 -1.69
C VAL A 12 -6.35 14.20 -1.87
N TYR A 13 -5.97 13.63 -3.00
CA TYR A 13 -4.60 13.18 -3.26
C TYR A 13 -3.66 14.33 -3.65
N THR A 14 -2.46 14.32 -3.06
CA THR A 14 -1.28 15.01 -3.62
C THR A 14 -0.78 14.28 -4.88
N ASP A 15 0.21 14.84 -5.55
CA ASP A 15 0.85 14.13 -6.67
C ASP A 15 1.53 12.83 -6.20
N CYS A 16 2.07 12.78 -4.99
CA CYS A 16 2.58 11.55 -4.39
C CYS A 16 1.47 10.51 -4.16
N GLY A 17 0.27 10.96 -3.75
CA GLY A 17 -0.89 10.08 -3.60
C GLY A 17 -1.39 9.53 -4.93
N LYS A 18 -1.44 10.35 -5.97
CA LYS A 18 -1.78 9.91 -7.34
C LYS A 18 -0.81 8.85 -7.84
N ILE A 19 0.50 9.05 -7.63
CA ILE A 19 1.52 8.04 -7.95
C ILE A 19 1.26 6.73 -7.23
N ALA A 20 0.93 6.80 -5.94
CA ALA A 20 0.64 5.59 -5.16
C ALA A 20 -0.56 4.82 -5.73
N VAL A 21 -1.63 5.51 -6.18
CA VAL A 21 -2.78 4.91 -6.86
C VAL A 21 -2.37 4.28 -8.20
N GLU A 22 -1.65 5.01 -9.05
CA GLU A 22 -1.21 4.52 -10.36
C GLU A 22 -0.33 3.26 -10.24
N GLU A 23 0.53 3.21 -9.23
CA GLU A 23 1.38 2.04 -8.99
C GLU A 23 0.60 0.80 -8.50
N ILE A 24 -0.60 0.94 -7.93
CA ILE A 24 -1.51 -0.20 -7.72
C ILE A 24 -1.89 -0.81 -9.08
N HIS A 25 -2.33 0.02 -10.03
CA HIS A 25 -2.71 -0.44 -11.36
C HIS A 25 -1.54 -1.07 -12.12
N HIS A 26 -0.36 -0.45 -12.07
CA HIS A 26 0.86 -1.01 -12.67
C HIS A 26 1.24 -2.35 -12.03
N THR A 27 1.13 -2.46 -10.70
CA THR A 27 1.40 -3.72 -9.99
C THR A 27 0.47 -4.82 -10.47
N ASN A 28 -0.83 -4.54 -10.64
CA ASN A 28 -1.80 -5.50 -11.16
C ASN A 28 -1.45 -5.97 -12.58
N GLN A 29 -1.11 -5.05 -13.48
CA GLN A 29 -0.69 -5.37 -14.84
C GLN A 29 0.58 -6.24 -14.86
N GLN A 30 1.58 -5.89 -14.08
CA GLN A 30 2.85 -6.63 -14.03
C GLN A 30 2.72 -8.03 -13.45
N ARG A 31 1.78 -8.22 -12.52
CA ARG A 31 1.57 -9.47 -11.79
C ARG A 31 0.44 -10.35 -12.33
N GLU A 32 -0.25 -9.91 -13.37
CA GLU A 32 -1.35 -10.66 -14.01
C GLU A 32 -0.94 -12.09 -14.37
N LYS A 33 0.23 -12.26 -14.99
CA LYS A 33 0.79 -13.58 -15.36
C LYS A 33 1.13 -14.47 -14.16
N ASP A 34 1.29 -13.87 -13.00
CA ASP A 34 1.55 -14.59 -11.75
C ASP A 34 0.26 -14.96 -11.01
N ASN A 35 -0.90 -14.53 -11.52
CA ASN A 35 -2.22 -14.62 -10.87
C ASN A 35 -2.19 -13.92 -9.49
N ILE A 36 -1.56 -12.76 -9.43
CA ILE A 36 -1.51 -11.90 -8.25
C ILE A 36 -2.17 -10.58 -8.60
N PHE A 37 -3.12 -10.14 -7.78
CA PHE A 37 -3.78 -8.86 -7.97
C PHE A 37 -4.22 -8.23 -6.65
N ILE A 38 -4.26 -6.91 -6.65
CA ILE A 38 -4.79 -6.08 -5.56
C ILE A 38 -6.24 -5.77 -5.91
N SER A 39 -7.20 -6.24 -5.09
CA SER A 39 -8.64 -6.02 -5.33
C SER A 39 -9.12 -4.73 -4.67
N ASP A 40 -8.98 -4.63 -3.37
CA ASP A 40 -9.46 -3.52 -2.57
C ASP A 40 -8.29 -2.78 -1.99
N TYR A 41 -8.32 -1.46 -2.05
CA TYR A 41 -7.26 -0.65 -1.47
C TYR A 41 -7.76 0.75 -1.12
N VAL A 42 -7.08 1.39 -0.20
CA VAL A 42 -7.20 2.82 0.08
C VAL A 42 -5.82 3.41 0.36
N ILE A 43 -5.55 4.54 -0.28
CA ILE A 43 -4.38 5.36 0.01
C ILE A 43 -4.81 6.39 1.05
N MET A 44 -4.32 6.27 2.26
CA MET A 44 -4.57 7.19 3.36
C MET A 44 -3.50 8.29 3.39
N PRO A 45 -3.69 9.38 4.14
CA PRO A 45 -2.75 10.50 4.14
C PRO A 45 -1.28 10.13 4.38
N ASN A 46 -0.99 9.07 5.12
CA ASN A 46 0.38 8.66 5.48
C ASN A 46 0.65 7.15 5.40
N HIS A 47 -0.33 6.36 4.97
CA HIS A 47 -0.20 4.90 4.82
C HIS A 47 -1.14 4.34 3.76
N VAL A 48 -1.09 3.04 3.52
CA VAL A 48 -1.91 2.34 2.53
C VAL A 48 -2.44 1.04 3.12
N HIS A 49 -3.73 0.78 2.91
CA HIS A 49 -4.34 -0.53 3.09
C HIS A 49 -4.63 -1.17 1.74
N MET A 50 -4.42 -2.46 1.62
CA MET A 50 -4.74 -3.20 0.39
C MET A 50 -4.99 -4.68 0.66
N ILE A 51 -5.91 -5.28 -0.10
CA ILE A 51 -6.09 -6.74 -0.17
C ILE A 51 -5.29 -7.25 -1.36
N VAL A 52 -4.35 -8.14 -1.11
CA VAL A 52 -3.53 -8.79 -2.14
C VAL A 52 -4.00 -10.22 -2.31
N ASN A 53 -4.50 -10.56 -3.49
CA ASN A 53 -4.92 -11.90 -3.84
C ASN A 53 -3.76 -12.63 -4.52
N ILE A 54 -3.40 -13.80 -4.00
CA ILE A 54 -2.36 -14.66 -4.55
C ILE A 54 -3.03 -15.99 -4.90
N VAL A 55 -3.38 -16.17 -6.17
CA VAL A 55 -4.07 -17.36 -6.63
C VAL A 55 -3.05 -18.43 -7.00
N GLY A 56 -2.91 -19.43 -6.13
CA GLY A 56 -2.07 -20.60 -6.40
C GLY A 56 -2.69 -21.52 -7.44
N THR A 57 -1.92 -22.00 -8.40
CA THR A 57 -2.34 -22.99 -9.38
C THR A 57 -2.37 -24.42 -8.84
N ARG A 58 -2.12 -24.64 -7.58
CA ARG A 58 -2.19 -25.95 -6.93
C ARG A 58 -2.92 -25.84 -5.60
N LEU A 59 -4.02 -26.56 -5.53
CA LEU A 59 -4.59 -27.02 -4.29
C LEU A 59 -3.46 -27.67 -3.48
N ALA A 60 -3.10 -26.98 -2.44
CA ALA A 60 -2.03 -27.25 -1.55
C ALA A 60 -1.79 -28.65 -1.09
N VAL A 61 -0.64 -28.98 -1.17
CA VAL A 61 0.04 -29.79 -0.15
C VAL A 61 0.55 -28.78 0.90
N SER A 62 0.31 -29.08 2.16
CA SER A 62 0.79 -28.36 3.34
C SER A 62 2.07 -27.56 3.10
N VAL A 63 1.92 -26.27 2.93
CA VAL A 63 3.06 -25.37 2.93
C VAL A 63 3.51 -25.31 4.40
N GLN A 64 4.57 -26.04 4.72
CA GLN A 64 5.32 -25.72 5.92
C GLN A 64 5.69 -24.23 5.83
N PRO A 65 5.55 -23.46 6.91
CA PRO A 65 5.96 -22.07 6.92
C PRO A 65 7.47 -22.02 6.64
N GLN A 66 7.82 -21.85 5.38
CA GLN A 66 9.19 -21.51 5.04
C GLN A 66 9.37 -20.08 5.53
N PHE A 67 10.14 -19.91 6.57
CA PHE A 67 10.62 -18.60 6.99
C PHE A 67 11.33 -17.98 5.80
N GLU A 68 10.64 -17.08 5.09
CA GLU A 68 11.28 -16.27 4.07
C GLU A 68 12.39 -15.47 4.74
N ALA A 69 13.63 -15.74 4.34
CA ALA A 69 14.74 -14.91 4.77
C ALA A 69 14.47 -13.48 4.27
N PHE A 70 14.49 -12.52 5.18
CA PHE A 70 14.22 -11.08 4.92
C PHE A 70 15.02 -10.51 3.73
N SER A 71 16.08 -11.18 3.32
CA SER A 71 17.00 -10.75 2.27
C SER A 71 16.62 -11.17 0.85
N LYS A 72 15.81 -12.23 0.67
CA LYS A 72 15.42 -12.75 -0.66
C LYS A 72 13.99 -13.29 -0.64
N PRO A 73 12.98 -12.43 -0.81
CA PRO A 73 11.61 -12.88 -0.92
C PRO A 73 11.41 -13.73 -2.18
N THR A 74 10.61 -14.78 -2.08
CA THR A 74 10.21 -15.60 -3.23
C THR A 74 9.42 -14.76 -4.23
N LYS A 75 9.61 -15.02 -5.54
CA LYS A 75 9.05 -14.17 -6.62
C LYS A 75 7.53 -13.95 -6.57
N LYS A 76 6.77 -14.88 -5.97
CA LYS A 76 5.31 -14.87 -5.90
C LYS A 76 4.80 -14.71 -4.47
N SER A 77 5.57 -14.12 -3.58
CA SER A 77 5.17 -13.89 -2.20
C SER A 77 4.58 -12.50 -2.00
N LEU A 78 3.79 -12.33 -0.94
CA LEU A 78 3.29 -11.04 -0.49
C LEU A 78 4.44 -10.05 -0.31
N SER A 79 5.53 -10.49 0.33
CA SER A 79 6.72 -9.66 0.56
C SER A 79 7.31 -9.12 -0.75
N SER A 80 7.32 -9.92 -1.83
CA SER A 80 7.82 -9.48 -3.13
C SER A 80 6.90 -8.43 -3.78
N VAL A 81 5.58 -8.57 -3.62
CA VAL A 81 4.59 -7.61 -4.11
C VAL A 81 4.75 -6.27 -3.40
N ILE A 82 4.71 -6.29 -2.07
CA ILE A 82 4.83 -5.08 -1.25
C ILE A 82 6.16 -4.38 -1.49
N ARG A 83 7.27 -5.12 -1.59
CA ARG A 83 8.59 -4.56 -1.87
C ARG A 83 8.65 -3.87 -3.23
N SER A 84 8.15 -4.52 -4.29
CA SER A 84 8.14 -3.94 -5.64
C SER A 84 7.26 -2.70 -5.70
N TYR A 85 6.06 -2.74 -5.14
CA TYR A 85 5.16 -1.60 -5.04
C TYR A 85 5.81 -0.41 -4.32
N LYS A 86 6.31 -0.62 -3.10
CA LYS A 86 6.98 0.42 -2.32
C LYS A 86 8.17 1.03 -3.06
N SER A 87 8.96 0.21 -3.74
CA SER A 87 10.11 0.67 -4.53
C SER A 87 9.69 1.50 -5.72
N ALA A 88 8.66 1.08 -6.46
CA ALA A 88 8.15 1.79 -7.62
C ALA A 88 7.61 3.18 -7.24
N VAL A 89 6.76 3.24 -6.21
CA VAL A 89 6.23 4.52 -5.68
C VAL A 89 7.38 5.45 -5.26
N THR A 90 8.34 4.95 -4.48
CA THR A 90 9.50 5.76 -4.03
C THR A 90 10.29 6.31 -5.20
N ASN A 91 10.61 5.46 -6.18
CA ASN A 91 11.40 5.87 -7.35
C ASN A 91 10.68 6.93 -8.19
N ARG A 92 9.36 6.83 -8.33
CA ARG A 92 8.56 7.83 -9.06
C ARG A 92 8.47 9.16 -8.31
N ILE A 93 8.23 9.12 -7.00
CA ILE A 93 8.21 10.33 -6.17
C ILE A 93 9.55 11.06 -6.27
N HIS A 94 10.67 10.35 -6.11
CA HIS A 94 12.00 10.96 -6.20
C HIS A 94 12.31 11.54 -7.59
N ARG A 95 11.75 10.98 -8.68
CA ARG A 95 11.91 11.53 -10.03
C ARG A 95 11.19 12.86 -10.22
N ILE A 96 9.95 12.99 -9.75
CA ILE A 96 9.20 14.25 -9.84
C ILE A 96 9.92 15.37 -9.07
N GLU A 97 10.51 15.04 -7.93
CA GLU A 97 11.30 16.00 -7.16
C GLU A 97 12.60 16.41 -7.87
N ALA A 98 13.18 15.52 -8.69
CA ALA A 98 14.40 15.79 -9.43
C ALA A 98 14.17 16.68 -10.69
N ASP A 99 12.99 16.58 -11.30
CA ASP A 99 12.65 17.27 -12.56
C ASP A 99 12.31 18.76 -12.41
N GLY A 100 12.56 19.35 -11.24
CA GLY A 100 12.80 20.79 -11.18
C GLY A 100 11.70 21.69 -10.65
N HIS A 101 10.75 21.22 -9.87
CA HIS A 101 9.78 22.12 -9.21
C HIS A 101 9.95 22.20 -7.68
N GLY A 102 11.03 21.70 -7.16
CA GLY A 102 11.44 21.79 -5.77
C GLY A 102 12.88 21.31 -5.62
N LYS A 103 13.58 21.73 -4.55
CA LYS A 103 14.86 21.12 -4.22
C LYS A 103 14.64 19.62 -4.06
N PRO A 104 15.41 18.74 -4.74
CA PRO A 104 15.30 17.31 -4.51
C PRO A 104 15.44 17.07 -3.02
N CYS A 105 14.41 16.51 -2.40
CA CYS A 105 14.50 16.08 -1.01
C CYS A 105 14.91 14.59 -1.02
N PRO A 106 16.22 14.27 -1.18
CA PRO A 106 16.69 12.89 -1.32
C PRO A 106 16.46 12.07 -0.05
N TYR A 107 15.86 12.67 0.97
CA TYR A 107 15.69 12.11 2.30
C TYR A 107 14.25 11.93 2.74
N ILE A 108 13.25 12.14 1.86
CA ILE A 108 11.87 11.80 2.22
C ILE A 108 11.77 10.29 2.35
N LYS A 109 11.66 9.84 3.59
CA LYS A 109 11.35 8.44 3.87
C LYS A 109 9.86 8.20 3.57
N VAL A 110 9.56 7.75 2.36
CA VAL A 110 8.19 7.49 1.90
C VAL A 110 7.50 6.41 2.74
N TRP A 111 8.22 5.37 3.14
CA TRP A 111 7.66 4.21 3.81
C TRP A 111 8.31 3.92 5.16
N GLN A 112 7.51 3.38 6.06
CA GLN A 112 8.03 2.70 7.24
C GLN A 112 8.67 1.37 6.84
N GLY A 113 9.65 0.90 7.63
CA GLY A 113 10.47 -0.28 7.27
C GLY A 113 9.72 -1.62 7.27
N ARG A 114 8.56 -1.69 7.92
CA ARG A 114 7.73 -2.89 8.03
C ARG A 114 6.34 -2.63 7.46
N TYR A 115 5.57 -3.69 7.22
CA TYR A 115 4.13 -3.65 6.97
C TYR A 115 3.44 -4.61 7.93
N TYR A 116 2.17 -4.41 8.14
CA TYR A 116 1.32 -5.30 8.91
C TYR A 116 0.52 -6.14 7.94
N ASP A 117 0.42 -7.44 8.16
CA ASP A 117 -0.34 -8.35 7.31
C ASP A 117 -1.33 -9.18 8.13
N HIS A 118 -2.43 -9.53 7.49
CA HIS A 118 -3.47 -10.41 7.99
C HIS A 118 -3.88 -11.37 6.87
N ILE A 119 -4.03 -12.65 7.21
CA ILE A 119 -4.47 -13.65 6.23
C ILE A 119 -5.98 -13.76 6.28
N ILE A 120 -6.64 -13.36 5.20
CA ILE A 120 -8.07 -13.53 5.01
C ILE A 120 -8.37 -15.01 4.75
N ARG A 121 -9.22 -15.61 5.58
CA ARG A 121 -9.47 -17.06 5.56
C ARG A 121 -10.83 -17.45 5.02
N ASP A 122 -11.78 -16.56 5.09
CA ASP A 122 -13.16 -16.81 4.67
C ASP A 122 -13.80 -15.53 4.10
N GLU A 123 -14.99 -15.70 3.55
CA GLU A 123 -15.75 -14.64 2.93
C GLU A 123 -16.20 -13.56 3.93
N GLN A 124 -16.49 -13.94 5.15
CA GLN A 124 -16.91 -12.98 6.19
C GLN A 124 -15.75 -12.07 6.61
N ASP A 125 -14.55 -12.64 6.73
CA ASP A 125 -13.33 -11.90 7.03
C ASP A 125 -12.99 -10.95 5.86
N PHE A 126 -13.14 -11.41 4.61
CA PHE A 126 -13.00 -10.59 3.42
C PHE A 126 -13.93 -9.37 3.44
N TYR A 127 -15.21 -9.57 3.64
CA TYR A 127 -16.19 -8.47 3.67
C TYR A 127 -15.89 -7.45 4.77
N LYS A 128 -15.52 -7.90 5.97
CA LYS A 128 -15.15 -7.01 7.08
C LYS A 128 -13.94 -6.14 6.74
N ILE A 129 -12.93 -6.72 6.10
CA ILE A 129 -11.71 -6.01 5.74
C ILE A 129 -11.97 -5.06 4.57
N SER A 130 -12.74 -5.49 3.57
CA SER A 130 -13.14 -4.64 2.45
C SER A 130 -13.95 -3.43 2.92
N GLU A 131 -14.93 -3.64 3.79
CA GLU A 131 -15.73 -2.57 4.42
C GLU A 131 -14.83 -1.63 5.26
N TYR A 132 -13.87 -2.18 6.00
CA TYR A 132 -12.91 -1.37 6.75
C TYR A 132 -12.07 -0.49 5.80
N ILE A 133 -11.59 -1.03 4.68
CA ILE A 133 -10.82 -0.29 3.69
C ILE A 133 -11.67 0.84 3.09
N GLU A 134 -12.90 0.55 2.70
CA GLU A 134 -13.81 1.52 2.08
C GLU A 134 -14.17 2.67 3.03
N ASN A 135 -14.44 2.36 4.30
CA ASN A 135 -14.85 3.34 5.29
C ASN A 135 -13.68 4.05 6.00
N ASN A 136 -12.43 3.66 5.72
CA ASN A 136 -11.26 4.19 6.43
C ASN A 136 -11.11 5.72 6.30
N PRO A 137 -11.32 6.34 5.12
CA PRO A 137 -11.21 7.79 5.00
C PRO A 137 -12.20 8.54 5.89
N SER A 138 -13.45 8.08 6.00
CA SER A 138 -14.46 8.72 6.85
C SER A 138 -14.17 8.59 8.36
N LYS A 139 -13.36 7.61 8.75
CA LYS A 139 -12.95 7.34 10.13
C LYS A 139 -11.51 7.74 10.42
N TRP A 140 -10.92 8.60 9.59
CA TRP A 140 -9.51 8.98 9.68
C TRP A 140 -9.09 9.50 11.06
N GLU A 141 -9.94 10.27 11.72
CA GLU A 141 -9.64 10.83 13.05
C GLU A 141 -9.55 9.75 14.16
N GLU A 142 -10.14 8.57 13.92
CA GLU A 142 -10.10 7.41 14.82
C GLU A 142 -8.91 6.48 14.49
N ASP A 143 -8.22 6.72 13.37
CA ASP A 143 -7.12 5.88 12.95
C ASP A 143 -5.90 6.06 13.86
N ARG A 144 -5.24 4.93 14.20
CA ARG A 144 -4.02 4.93 15.04
C ARG A 144 -2.85 5.71 14.45
N PHE A 145 -2.86 5.96 13.14
CA PHE A 145 -1.85 6.75 12.43
C PHE A 145 -2.25 8.22 12.25
N TYR A 146 -3.43 8.59 12.78
CA TYR A 146 -3.85 9.98 12.79
C TYR A 146 -2.89 10.83 13.62
N MET A 147 -2.29 11.82 12.99
CA MET A 147 -1.47 12.82 13.66
C MET A 147 -2.23 14.13 13.70
N LYS A 148 -2.64 14.58 14.89
CA LYS A 148 -3.17 15.93 15.06
C LYS A 148 -2.12 16.92 14.57
N THR A 149 -2.42 17.66 13.53
CA THR A 149 -1.61 18.80 13.13
C THR A 149 -1.84 19.89 14.18
N GLU A 150 -0.90 20.08 15.09
CA GLU A 150 -0.93 21.25 15.96
C GLU A 150 -0.79 22.48 15.05
N VAL A 151 -1.89 23.20 14.88
CA VAL A 151 -1.87 24.54 14.29
C VAL A 151 -1.12 25.41 15.30
N LYS A 152 0.16 25.67 15.03
CA LYS A 152 0.89 26.71 15.75
C LYS A 152 0.24 28.04 15.39
N THR A 153 -0.54 28.56 16.34
CA THR A 153 -1.04 29.93 16.36
C THR A 153 0.13 30.92 16.53
#